data_14c3c18352ade819a1e92694e0a5cafe
#
_entry.id   14c3c18352ade819a1e92694e0a5cafe
#
_cell.length_a   1.000
_cell.length_b   1.000
_cell.length_c   1.000
_cell.angle_alpha   90.00
_cell.angle_beta   90.00
_cell.angle_gamma   90.00
#
_symmetry.space_group_name_H-M   'P 1'
#
loop_
_entity.id
_entity.type
_entity.pdbx_description
1 polymer ?
#
loop_
_entity_poly.entity_id
_entity_poly.type
_entity_poly.pdbx_seq_one_letter_code
_entity_poly.pdbx_strand_id
1 'polypeptide(L)'
;LGTPIDQVTNLVIERVPGGAIIRATGLTAVQGVFQVQLTPATEDETPVNGVLTYRLEGIRPPSARAVGSTHTRTVVAARALTDQELSGVRTIRVEAARNAQTSRRR
;
A
#
# COMPACT_ATOMS: atom_id res chain seq x y z
N LEU A 1 13.20 -5.26 -0.31
CA LEU A 1 12.75 -6.57 0.12
C LEU A 1 12.00 -6.50 1.42
N GLY A 2 10.75 -6.06 1.33
CA GLY A 2 9.91 -5.96 2.50
C GLY A 2 9.10 -7.22 2.74
N THR A 3 8.54 -7.30 3.94
CA THR A 3 7.54 -8.29 4.25
C THR A 3 6.16 -7.62 4.22
N PRO A 4 5.11 -8.36 3.86
CA PRO A 4 3.77 -7.78 3.83
C PRO A 4 3.37 -7.25 5.21
N ILE A 5 2.76 -6.06 5.23
CA ILE A 5 2.11 -5.52 6.42
C ILE A 5 0.91 -6.42 6.72
N ASP A 6 0.58 -6.58 7.99
CA ASP A 6 -0.46 -7.54 8.38
C ASP A 6 -1.82 -7.21 7.81
N GLN A 7 -2.24 -5.95 7.91
CA GLN A 7 -3.54 -5.53 7.39
C GLN A 7 -3.44 -4.16 6.74
N VAL A 8 -4.22 -3.95 5.69
CA VAL A 8 -4.49 -2.61 5.17
C VAL A 8 -5.85 -2.18 5.74
N THR A 9 -5.87 -1.01 6.39
CA THR A 9 -7.06 -0.51 7.09
C THR A 9 -7.76 0.60 6.34
N ASN A 10 -7.06 1.28 5.43
CA ASN A 10 -7.65 2.35 4.64
C ASN A 10 -6.89 2.53 3.33
N LEU A 11 -7.61 2.90 2.29
CA LEU A 11 -7.03 3.17 0.97
C LEU A 11 -7.72 4.40 0.39
N VAL A 12 -6.93 5.42 0.07
CA VAL A 12 -7.43 6.67 -0.49
C VAL A 12 -6.67 6.96 -1.78
N ILE A 13 -7.40 7.37 -2.80
CA ILE A 13 -6.82 7.89 -4.04
C ILE A 13 -7.14 9.37 -4.11
N GLU A 14 -6.11 10.19 -4.03
CA GLU A 14 -6.24 11.64 -4.05
C GLU A 14 -5.86 12.14 -5.43
N ARG A 15 -6.79 12.82 -6.11
CA ARG A 15 -6.50 13.40 -7.42
C ARG A 15 -5.68 14.66 -7.26
N VAL A 16 -4.61 14.76 -8.05
CA VAL A 16 -3.74 15.93 -8.06
C VAL A 16 -3.50 16.33 -9.52
N PRO A 17 -3.04 17.56 -9.78
CA PRO A 17 -2.71 17.95 -11.15
C PRO A 17 -1.69 16.98 -11.76
N GLY A 18 -2.04 16.43 -12.92
CA GLY A 18 -1.17 15.52 -13.66
C GLY A 18 -1.18 14.08 -13.19
N GLY A 19 -2.01 13.71 -12.19
CA GLY A 19 -2.04 12.33 -11.75
C GLY A 19 -2.85 12.11 -10.49
N ALA A 20 -2.36 11.20 -9.65
CA ALA A 20 -3.01 10.87 -8.38
C ALA A 20 -1.96 10.39 -7.38
N ILE A 21 -2.29 10.53 -6.10
CA ILE A 21 -1.50 9.96 -5.02
C ILE A 21 -2.33 8.85 -4.38
N ILE A 22 -1.77 7.64 -4.35
CA ILE A 22 -2.38 6.50 -3.66
C ILE A 22 -1.82 6.50 -2.25
N ARG A 23 -2.71 6.48 -1.26
CA ARG A 23 -2.32 6.50 0.14
C ARG A 23 -2.96 5.32 0.85
N ALA A 24 -2.14 4.45 1.41
CA ALA A 24 -2.61 3.26 2.11
C ALA A 24 -2.18 3.34 3.57
N THR A 25 -3.11 3.04 4.45
CA THR A 25 -2.85 2.93 5.90
C THR A 25 -2.92 1.47 6.28
N GLY A 26 -1.99 1.02 7.09
CA GLY A 26 -1.93 -0.36 7.52
C GLY A 26 -1.70 -0.50 9.01
N LEU A 27 -1.90 -1.73 9.48
CA LEU A 27 -1.66 -2.11 10.86
C LEU A 27 -0.68 -3.28 10.86
N THR A 28 0.40 -3.14 11.62
CA THR A 28 1.41 -4.19 11.74
C THR A 28 1.14 -5.05 12.97
N ALA A 29 1.68 -6.27 12.98
CA ALA A 29 1.56 -7.18 14.13
C ALA A 29 2.43 -6.71 15.30
N VAL A 30 3.54 -6.04 15.02
CA VAL A 30 4.47 -5.54 16.02
C VAL A 30 4.81 -4.10 15.72
N GLN A 31 5.23 -3.35 16.73
CA GLN A 31 5.71 -1.99 16.53
C GLN A 31 7.13 -1.98 15.98
N GLY A 32 7.53 -0.86 15.40
CA GLY A 32 8.89 -0.68 14.91
C GLY A 32 9.13 -1.07 13.47
N VAL A 33 8.08 -1.48 12.73
CA VAL A 33 8.19 -1.73 11.29
C VAL A 33 8.51 -0.41 10.59
N PHE A 34 9.47 -0.42 9.67
CA PHE A 34 9.97 0.80 9.04
C PHE A 34 10.11 0.60 7.54
N GLN A 35 10.40 1.70 6.83
CA GLN A 35 10.51 1.73 5.36
C GLN A 35 9.29 1.11 4.69
N VAL A 36 8.12 1.56 5.13
CA VAL A 36 6.85 1.07 4.61
C VAL A 36 6.62 1.68 3.23
N GLN A 37 6.25 0.84 2.27
CA GLN A 37 6.07 1.29 0.90
C GLN A 37 5.02 0.47 0.18
N LEU A 38 4.54 1.01 -0.94
CA LEU A 38 3.68 0.30 -1.87
C LEU A 38 4.54 -0.25 -3.00
N THR A 39 4.64 -1.58 -3.08
CA THR A 39 5.45 -2.26 -4.07
C THR A 39 4.54 -2.79 -5.18
N PRO A 40 4.83 -2.50 -6.46
CA PRO A 40 4.00 -3.05 -7.54
C PRO A 40 3.97 -4.57 -7.51
N ALA A 41 2.78 -5.15 -7.67
CA ALA A 41 2.62 -6.60 -7.71
C ALA A 41 3.08 -7.19 -9.03
N THR A 42 3.07 -6.39 -10.11
CA THR A 42 3.59 -6.80 -11.41
C THR A 42 4.94 -6.15 -11.65
N GLU A 43 5.80 -6.82 -12.40
CA GLU A 43 7.18 -6.39 -12.58
C GLU A 43 7.29 -5.00 -13.21
N ASP A 44 6.41 -4.68 -14.15
CA ASP A 44 6.45 -3.41 -14.88
C ASP A 44 5.35 -2.44 -14.46
N GLU A 45 4.70 -2.71 -13.32
CA GLU A 45 3.67 -1.83 -12.76
C GLU A 45 2.53 -1.58 -13.76
N THR A 46 2.05 -2.65 -14.41
CA THR A 46 0.97 -2.54 -15.38
C THR A 46 -0.32 -3.11 -14.83
N PRO A 47 -1.48 -2.54 -15.22
CA PRO A 47 -2.77 -3.07 -14.78
C PRO A 47 -3.10 -4.40 -15.46
N VAL A 48 -3.82 -5.26 -14.73
CA VAL A 48 -4.37 -6.50 -15.27
C VAL A 48 -5.89 -6.37 -15.21
N ASN A 49 -6.53 -6.43 -16.38
CA ASN A 49 -7.99 -6.25 -16.49
C ASN A 49 -8.47 -4.96 -15.82
N GLY A 50 -7.68 -3.90 -15.96
CA GLY A 50 -8.01 -2.60 -15.38
C GLY A 50 -7.73 -2.45 -13.90
N VAL A 51 -7.13 -3.46 -13.27
CA VAL A 51 -6.77 -3.43 -11.84
C VAL A 51 -5.27 -3.30 -11.69
N LEU A 52 -4.84 -2.24 -11.04
CA LEU A 52 -3.42 -2.03 -10.71
C LEU A 52 -3.23 -2.41 -9.24
N THR A 53 -2.38 -3.40 -8.99
CA THR A 53 -2.22 -3.98 -7.67
C THR A 53 -0.87 -3.62 -7.07
N TYR A 54 -0.89 -3.24 -5.81
CA TYR A 54 0.31 -3.00 -5.01
C TYR A 54 0.28 -3.87 -3.77
N ARG A 55 1.46 -4.12 -3.22
CA ARG A 55 1.62 -4.77 -1.92
C ARG A 55 2.09 -3.74 -0.92
N LEU A 56 1.44 -3.70 0.23
CA LEU A 56 1.87 -2.85 1.34
C LEU A 56 2.90 -3.64 2.13
N GLU A 57 4.15 -3.18 2.08
CA GLU A 57 5.29 -3.90 2.64
C GLU A 57 6.14 -2.98 3.50
N GLY A 58 6.84 -3.57 4.45
CA GLY A 58 7.77 -2.86 5.29
C GLY A 58 8.85 -3.79 5.81
N ILE A 59 9.80 -3.23 6.55
CA ILE A 59 10.90 -3.99 7.11
C ILE A 59 10.65 -4.15 8.60
N ARG A 60 10.63 -5.39 9.06
CA ARG A 60 10.48 -5.70 10.49
C ARG A 60 11.79 -5.42 11.22
N PRO A 61 11.72 -4.97 12.50
CA PRO A 61 12.94 -4.80 13.28
C PRO A 61 13.64 -6.15 13.47
N PRO A 62 14.97 -6.13 13.60
CA PRO A 62 15.75 -7.38 13.71
C PRO A 62 15.39 -8.25 14.90
N SER A 63 14.98 -7.65 16.01
CA SER A 63 14.58 -8.39 17.18
C SER A 63 13.09 -8.24 17.42
N ALA A 64 12.50 -9.28 18.05
CA ALA A 64 11.07 -9.26 18.36
C ALA A 64 10.77 -8.10 19.29
N ARG A 65 9.71 -7.37 19.01
CA ARG A 65 9.26 -6.24 19.79
C ARG A 65 7.92 -6.54 20.41
N ALA A 66 7.64 -5.84 21.50
CA ALA A 66 6.31 -5.91 22.08
C ALA A 66 5.27 -5.45 21.06
N VAL A 67 4.05 -5.98 21.19
CA VAL A 67 2.97 -5.63 20.27
C VAL A 67 2.67 -4.15 20.31
N GLY A 68 2.61 -3.54 21.47
CA GLY A 68 2.28 -2.14 21.59
C GLY A 68 0.82 -1.85 21.29
N SER A 69 0.47 -0.57 21.31
CA SER A 69 -0.88 -0.12 21.02
C SER A 69 -1.13 -0.09 19.51
N THR A 70 -2.38 -0.01 19.12
CA THR A 70 -2.75 0.19 17.71
C THR A 70 -2.09 1.42 17.13
N HIS A 71 -2.01 2.50 17.92
CA HIS A 71 -1.38 3.74 17.47
C HIS A 71 0.09 3.53 17.09
N THR A 72 0.85 2.76 17.87
CA THR A 72 2.27 2.54 17.60
C THR A 72 2.50 1.54 16.46
N ARG A 73 1.46 0.85 16.01
CA ARG A 73 1.54 -0.14 14.93
C ARG A 73 0.87 0.33 13.65
N THR A 74 0.42 1.56 13.60
CA THR A 74 -0.21 2.13 12.41
C THR A 74 0.86 2.70 11.49
N VAL A 75 0.82 2.33 10.22
CA VAL A 75 1.79 2.76 9.21
C VAL A 75 1.06 3.32 8.00
N VAL A 76 1.71 4.24 7.29
CA VAL A 76 1.16 4.84 6.08
C VAL A 76 2.20 4.78 4.98
N ALA A 77 1.78 4.43 3.77
CA ALA A 77 2.60 4.51 2.59
C ALA A 77 1.84 5.26 1.50
N ALA A 78 2.58 5.96 0.65
CA ALA A 78 1.99 6.70 -0.45
C ALA A 78 2.82 6.48 -1.71
N ARG A 79 2.13 6.56 -2.86
CA ARG A 79 2.78 6.46 -4.16
C ARG A 79 2.11 7.41 -5.13
N ALA A 80 2.90 8.26 -5.78
CA ALA A 80 2.39 9.18 -6.77
C ALA A 80 2.47 8.54 -8.15
N LEU A 81 1.38 8.66 -8.92
CA LEU A 81 1.30 8.14 -10.28
C LEU A 81 0.87 9.25 -11.21
N THR A 82 1.44 9.27 -12.41
CA THR A 82 1.05 10.22 -13.45
C THR A 82 -0.19 9.74 -14.16
N ASP A 83 -0.87 10.66 -14.87
CA ASP A 83 -2.02 10.29 -15.69
C ASP A 83 -1.66 9.22 -16.72
N GLN A 84 -0.44 9.28 -17.26
CA GLN A 84 0.01 8.27 -18.22
C GLN A 84 0.12 6.89 -17.56
N GLU A 85 0.67 6.84 -16.35
CA GLU A 85 0.77 5.58 -15.61
C GLU A 85 -0.59 5.03 -15.21
N LEU A 86 -1.57 5.90 -15.04
CA LEU A 86 -2.93 5.51 -14.69
C LEU A 86 -3.79 5.14 -15.92
N SER A 87 -3.24 5.26 -17.11
CA SER A 87 -3.97 4.92 -18.33
C SER A 87 -4.38 3.45 -18.30
N GLY A 88 -5.67 3.18 -18.53
CA GLY A 88 -6.21 1.83 -18.48
C GLY A 88 -6.50 1.30 -17.08
N VAL A 89 -6.26 2.10 -16.05
CA VAL A 89 -6.52 1.69 -14.67
C VAL A 89 -7.91 2.16 -14.26
N ARG A 90 -8.75 1.23 -13.83
CA ARG A 90 -10.09 1.52 -13.31
C ARG A 90 -10.15 1.35 -11.80
N THR A 91 -9.33 0.46 -11.26
CA THR A 91 -9.35 0.11 -9.85
C THR A 91 -7.92 -0.04 -9.36
N ILE A 92 -7.66 0.50 -8.18
CA ILE A 92 -6.41 0.29 -7.45
C ILE A 92 -6.69 -0.72 -6.34
N ARG A 93 -5.85 -1.74 -6.24
CA ARG A 93 -5.93 -2.75 -5.19
C ARG A 93 -4.65 -2.72 -4.38
N VAL A 94 -4.77 -2.72 -3.07
CA VAL A 94 -3.61 -2.80 -2.17
C VAL A 94 -3.77 -4.05 -1.32
N GLU A 95 -2.77 -4.92 -1.35
CA GLU A 95 -2.76 -6.19 -0.65
C GLU A 95 -1.86 -6.12 0.59
N ALA A 96 -2.34 -6.67 1.68
CA ALA A 96 -1.56 -6.90 2.88
C ALA A 96 -1.52 -8.42 3.13
N ALA A 97 -0.91 -8.85 4.23
CA ALA A 97 -0.78 -10.28 4.51
C ALA A 97 -2.12 -10.96 4.73
N ARG A 98 -3.07 -10.25 5.37
CA ARG A 98 -4.33 -10.87 5.81
C ARG A 98 -5.55 -10.36 5.06
N ASN A 99 -5.43 -9.23 4.37
CA ASN A 99 -6.57 -8.64 3.66
C ASN A 99 -6.09 -7.82 2.47
N ALA A 100 -7.05 -7.25 1.75
CA ALA A 100 -6.78 -6.32 0.67
C ALA A 100 -7.92 -5.32 0.63
N GLN A 101 -7.63 -4.12 0.09
CA GLN A 101 -8.65 -3.12 -0.16
C GLN A 101 -8.53 -2.63 -1.59
N THR A 102 -9.67 -2.28 -2.16
CA THR A 102 -9.74 -1.72 -3.51
C THR A 102 -10.43 -0.38 -3.47
N SER A 103 -10.03 0.49 -4.38
CA SER A 103 -10.70 1.77 -4.57
C SER A 103 -10.81 2.03 -6.06
N ARG A 104 -12.00 2.44 -6.49
CA ARG A 104 -12.22 2.75 -7.90
C ARG A 104 -11.65 4.10 -8.23
N ARG A 105 -10.94 4.13 -9.35
CA ARG A 105 -10.48 5.38 -9.92
C ARG A 105 -11.66 6.06 -10.63
N ARG A 106 -11.78 7.34 -10.41
CA ARG A 106 -12.82 8.14 -11.07
C ARG A 106 -12.23 9.08 -12.10
#